data_703db337f711501b9b4fd083b17cdd7c
#
_entry.id   703db337f711501b9b4fd083b17cdd7c
#
_cell.length_a   1.000
_cell.length_b   1.000
_cell.length_c   1.000
_cell.angle_alpha   90.00
_cell.angle_beta   90.00
_cell.angle_gamma   90.00
#
_symmetry.space_group_name_H-M   'P 1'
#
loop_
_entity.id
_entity.type
_entity.pdbx_description
1 polymer ?
#
loop_
_entity_poly.entity_id
_entity_poly.type
_entity_poly.pdbx_seq_one_letter_code
_entity_poly.pdbx_strand_id
1 'polypeptide(L)'
;VTLAILAKDKAHTLPLYLDCIDKLDWPKDRIHLYVRTNNNTDATAQILKEWIDRVGGSHASVFFDDSSVATNVQQFGQHEWNSTRFDVLARIRQDSVDWARKNGSHYFVVDCDNFIRPDTLTEIARTGLPIVAPLLHSQTAYSNYHANIDANGYYADSEFYHALLQRRLRGLIELPVVHCTYFIRNEWLGHIRYSDGSGRHEYVIFSDNARKRGIPQY
;
A
#
# COMPACT_ATOMS: atom_id res chain seq x y z
N VAL A 1 -14.71 3.09 -1.39
CA VAL A 1 -13.33 2.55 -1.32
C VAL A 1 -12.81 2.63 0.10
N THR A 2 -12.06 1.64 0.57
CA THR A 2 -11.21 1.75 1.76
C THR A 2 -9.86 2.33 1.36
N LEU A 3 -9.51 3.47 1.91
CA LEU A 3 -8.18 4.05 1.84
C LEU A 3 -7.39 3.64 3.08
N ALA A 4 -6.36 2.84 2.89
CA ALA A 4 -5.49 2.37 3.97
C ALA A 4 -4.25 3.24 4.10
N ILE A 5 -4.07 3.84 5.28
CA ILE A 5 -2.91 4.64 5.69
C ILE A 5 -2.18 3.86 6.78
N LEU A 6 -1.04 3.29 6.44
CA LEU A 6 -0.23 2.46 7.33
C LEU A 6 1.10 3.19 7.59
N ALA A 7 1.24 3.79 8.76
CA ALA A 7 2.35 4.69 9.05
C ALA A 7 3.16 4.23 10.27
N LYS A 8 4.48 4.35 10.20
CA LYS A 8 5.38 4.24 11.33
C LYS A 8 6.56 5.18 11.15
N ASP A 9 6.77 6.08 12.13
CA ASP A 9 7.85 7.08 12.12
C ASP A 9 7.88 7.90 10.79
N LYS A 10 6.72 8.44 10.41
CA LYS A 10 6.48 9.19 9.16
C LYS A 10 6.13 10.67 9.37
N ALA A 11 6.39 11.23 10.55
CA ALA A 11 6.05 12.63 10.83
C ALA A 11 6.61 13.61 9.78
N HIS A 12 7.78 13.30 9.20
CA HIS A 12 8.45 14.14 8.20
C HIS A 12 7.77 14.14 6.82
N THR A 13 7.03 13.09 6.46
CA THR A 13 6.35 12.98 5.15
C THR A 13 4.85 13.25 5.25
N LEU A 14 4.24 12.97 6.41
CA LEU A 14 2.80 13.05 6.60
C LEU A 14 2.16 14.38 6.19
N PRO A 15 2.73 15.58 6.46
CA PRO A 15 2.09 16.81 6.06
C PRO A 15 1.81 16.92 4.57
N LEU A 16 2.80 16.58 3.74
CA LEU A 16 2.64 16.55 2.28
C LEU A 16 1.77 15.36 1.81
N TYR A 17 1.95 14.19 2.42
CA TYR A 17 1.18 12.99 2.12
C TYR A 17 -0.33 13.21 2.35
N LEU A 18 -0.71 13.74 3.52
CA LEU A 18 -2.10 13.99 3.88
C LEU A 18 -2.73 15.08 3.01
N ASP A 19 -1.95 16.08 2.59
CA ASP A 19 -2.39 17.08 1.60
C ASP A 19 -2.72 16.42 0.25
N CYS A 20 -1.92 15.44 -0.20
CA CYS A 20 -2.25 14.66 -1.40
C CYS A 20 -3.54 13.84 -1.22
N ILE A 21 -3.74 13.23 -0.05
CA ILE A 21 -4.96 12.47 0.26
C ILE A 21 -6.20 13.38 0.32
N ASP A 22 -6.09 14.56 0.92
CA ASP A 22 -7.18 15.54 0.99
C ASP A 22 -7.60 16.01 -0.41
N LYS A 23 -6.69 16.05 -1.36
CA LYS A 23 -6.92 16.48 -2.75
C LYS A 23 -7.41 15.39 -3.69
N LEU A 24 -7.56 14.15 -3.22
CA LEU A 24 -8.07 13.07 -4.09
C LEU A 24 -9.44 13.45 -4.72
N ASP A 25 -9.51 13.27 -6.02
CA ASP A 25 -10.72 13.46 -6.84
C ASP A 25 -11.64 12.23 -6.71
N TRP A 26 -12.08 11.97 -5.48
CA TRP A 26 -13.01 10.91 -5.14
C TRP A 26 -13.96 11.42 -4.05
N PRO A 27 -15.29 11.17 -4.13
CA PRO A 27 -16.24 11.62 -3.11
C PRO A 27 -15.83 11.16 -1.72
N LYS A 28 -15.63 12.11 -0.81
CA LYS A 28 -15.13 11.81 0.55
C LYS A 28 -16.11 10.92 1.33
N ASP A 29 -17.40 11.14 1.15
CA ASP A 29 -18.47 10.32 1.72
C ASP A 29 -18.53 8.87 1.19
N ARG A 30 -17.69 8.54 0.21
CA ARG A 30 -17.48 7.19 -0.32
C ARG A 30 -16.10 6.60 0.00
N ILE A 31 -15.34 7.28 0.86
CA ILE A 31 -14.06 6.79 1.36
C ILE A 31 -14.23 6.32 2.80
N HIS A 32 -13.90 5.06 3.06
CA HIS A 32 -13.68 4.53 4.40
C HIS A 32 -12.20 4.68 4.73
N LEU A 33 -11.86 5.43 5.77
CA LEU A 33 -10.49 5.60 6.21
C LEU A 33 -10.10 4.45 7.15
N TYR A 34 -9.06 3.72 6.81
CA TYR A 34 -8.39 2.76 7.68
C TYR A 34 -7.00 3.31 8.00
N VAL A 35 -6.80 3.82 9.22
CA VAL A 35 -5.55 4.45 9.64
C VAL A 35 -4.94 3.62 10.77
N ARG A 36 -3.77 3.07 10.51
CA ARG A 36 -3.02 2.26 11.47
C ARG A 36 -1.60 2.79 11.63
N THR A 37 -1.22 3.03 12.87
CA THR A 37 0.15 3.36 13.25
C THR A 37 0.54 2.58 14.49
N ASN A 38 1.84 2.38 14.73
CA ASN A 38 2.32 1.62 15.89
C ASN A 38 3.75 1.96 16.26
N ASN A 39 4.09 1.86 17.55
CA ASN A 39 5.45 1.96 18.07
C ASN A 39 6.23 3.17 17.49
N ASN A 40 5.58 4.32 17.36
CA ASN A 40 6.23 5.53 16.87
C ASN A 40 7.17 6.12 17.90
N THR A 41 8.27 6.68 17.43
CA THR A 41 9.24 7.45 18.20
C THR A 41 9.16 8.96 17.91
N ASP A 42 8.31 9.34 16.94
CA ASP A 42 8.09 10.72 16.50
C ASP A 42 6.61 11.12 16.62
N ALA A 43 6.25 12.30 16.08
CA ALA A 43 4.89 12.85 16.15
C ALA A 43 3.88 12.17 15.18
N THR A 44 4.19 11.04 14.54
CA THR A 44 3.33 10.38 13.55
C THR A 44 1.90 10.17 14.05
N ALA A 45 1.72 9.57 15.23
CA ALA A 45 0.38 9.28 15.76
C ALA A 45 -0.42 10.56 16.04
N GLN A 46 0.24 11.61 16.59
CA GLN A 46 -0.38 12.90 16.85
C GLN A 46 -0.86 13.56 15.55
N ILE A 47 0.00 13.63 14.52
CA ILE A 47 -0.34 14.24 13.22
C ILE A 47 -1.54 13.54 12.59
N LEU A 48 -1.57 12.20 12.61
CA LEU A 48 -2.68 11.42 12.07
C LEU A 48 -3.97 11.68 12.83
N LYS A 49 -3.93 11.74 14.15
CA LYS A 49 -5.11 12.01 14.98
C LYS A 49 -5.67 13.42 14.72
N GLU A 50 -4.83 14.43 14.71
CA GLU A 50 -5.24 15.82 14.40
C GLU A 50 -5.84 15.93 13.00
N TRP A 51 -5.29 15.21 12.02
CA TRP A 51 -5.85 15.16 10.69
C TRP A 51 -7.22 14.47 10.66
N ILE A 52 -7.37 13.31 11.32
CA ILE A 52 -8.65 12.60 11.44
C ILE A 52 -9.72 13.46 12.12
N ASP A 53 -9.38 14.14 13.20
CA ASP A 53 -10.31 15.04 13.92
C ASP A 53 -10.84 16.15 13.01
N ARG A 54 -10.01 16.62 12.06
CA ARG A 54 -10.40 17.65 11.08
C ARG A 54 -11.26 17.11 9.95
N VAL A 55 -10.96 15.94 9.41
CA VAL A 55 -11.56 15.46 8.13
C VAL A 55 -12.51 14.30 8.30
N GLY A 56 -12.46 13.57 9.40
CA GLY A 56 -13.16 12.30 9.58
C GLY A 56 -14.67 12.41 9.41
N GLY A 57 -15.28 13.53 9.82
CA GLY A 57 -16.72 13.76 9.68
C GLY A 57 -17.22 13.85 8.24
N SER A 58 -16.35 14.04 7.25
CA SER A 58 -16.71 14.08 5.84
C SER A 58 -16.57 12.71 5.14
N HIS A 59 -15.99 11.71 5.81
CA HIS A 59 -15.74 10.40 5.24
C HIS A 59 -16.85 9.40 5.63
N ALA A 60 -17.01 8.34 4.83
CA ALA A 60 -18.02 7.30 5.06
C ALA A 60 -17.86 6.62 6.43
N SER A 61 -16.64 6.37 6.85
CA SER A 61 -16.27 5.89 8.18
C SER A 61 -14.78 6.07 8.43
N VAL A 62 -14.40 6.04 9.71
CA VAL A 62 -12.99 6.12 10.13
C VAL A 62 -12.70 4.99 11.10
N PHE A 63 -11.63 4.26 10.85
CA PHE A 63 -10.98 3.38 11.80
C PHE A 63 -9.59 3.95 12.10
N PHE A 64 -9.28 4.13 13.37
CA PHE A 64 -7.96 4.58 13.82
C PHE A 64 -7.47 3.68 14.95
N ASP A 65 -6.24 3.19 14.83
CA ASP A 65 -5.58 2.42 15.87
C ASP A 65 -4.09 2.80 15.93
N ASP A 66 -3.63 3.29 17.07
CA ASP A 66 -2.26 3.65 17.38
C ASP A 66 -1.61 2.72 18.40
N SER A 67 -2.24 1.59 18.70
CA SER A 67 -1.74 0.64 19.68
C SER A 67 -0.39 0.04 19.27
N SER A 68 0.49 -0.16 20.25
CA SER A 68 1.78 -0.81 20.03
C SER A 68 1.60 -2.28 19.68
N VAL A 69 2.43 -2.77 18.76
CA VAL A 69 2.56 -4.21 18.55
C VAL A 69 3.54 -4.79 19.57
N ALA A 70 3.18 -5.94 20.17
CA ALA A 70 3.90 -6.56 21.30
C ALA A 70 5.19 -7.31 20.87
N THR A 71 5.88 -6.83 19.83
CA THR A 71 7.12 -7.42 19.33
C THR A 71 8.26 -6.43 19.40
N ASN A 72 9.48 -6.91 19.64
CA ASN A 72 10.71 -6.11 19.76
C ASN A 72 11.12 -5.42 18.44
N VAL A 73 10.15 -4.92 17.67
CA VAL A 73 10.38 -4.22 16.39
C VAL A 73 11.20 -2.93 16.58
N GLN A 74 11.19 -2.38 17.80
CA GLN A 74 11.98 -1.18 18.15
C GLN A 74 13.49 -1.42 18.25
N GLN A 75 13.93 -2.67 18.35
CA GLN A 75 15.36 -3.02 18.46
C GLN A 75 16.11 -2.96 17.13
N PHE A 76 15.41 -2.74 16.03
CA PHE A 76 15.99 -2.75 14.68
C PHE A 76 16.12 -1.35 14.11
N GLY A 77 17.22 -1.10 13.42
CA GLY A 77 17.44 0.16 12.69
C GLY A 77 16.37 0.41 11.61
N GLN A 78 16.23 1.66 11.21
CA GLN A 78 15.16 2.10 10.28
C GLN A 78 15.13 1.30 8.96
N HIS A 79 16.28 0.88 8.46
CA HIS A 79 16.44 0.11 7.22
C HIS A 79 16.84 -1.35 7.46
N GLU A 80 16.77 -1.83 8.69
CA GLU A 80 17.07 -3.21 9.01
C GLU A 80 15.82 -4.08 8.83
N TRP A 81 15.79 -4.81 7.75
CA TRP A 81 14.69 -5.70 7.38
C TRP A 81 14.95 -7.13 7.86
N ASN A 82 13.97 -7.73 8.52
CA ASN A 82 14.03 -9.09 9.04
C ASN A 82 12.64 -9.73 9.11
N SER A 83 12.58 -11.03 9.36
CA SER A 83 11.32 -11.79 9.38
C SER A 83 10.28 -11.23 10.35
N THR A 84 10.71 -10.76 11.54
CA THR A 84 9.80 -10.15 12.54
C THR A 84 9.10 -8.90 11.98
N ARG A 85 9.84 -8.03 11.29
CA ARG A 85 9.25 -6.84 10.64
C ARG A 85 8.32 -7.23 9.51
N PHE A 86 8.68 -8.24 8.71
CA PHE A 86 7.82 -8.73 7.63
C PHE A 86 6.51 -9.28 8.18
N ASP A 87 6.55 -10.06 9.26
CA ASP A 87 5.35 -10.63 9.89
C ASP A 87 4.42 -9.53 10.44
N VAL A 88 4.99 -8.49 11.07
CA VAL A 88 4.21 -7.35 11.56
C VAL A 88 3.54 -6.60 10.41
N LEU A 89 4.29 -6.27 9.36
CA LEU A 89 3.75 -5.60 8.17
C LEU A 89 2.68 -6.46 7.49
N ALA A 90 2.95 -7.76 7.31
CA ALA A 90 2.00 -8.70 6.72
C ALA A 90 0.67 -8.72 7.47
N ARG A 91 0.71 -8.76 8.81
CA ARG A 91 -0.50 -8.72 9.65
C ARG A 91 -1.24 -7.40 9.50
N ILE A 92 -0.55 -6.26 9.61
CA ILE A 92 -1.16 -4.94 9.51
C ILE A 92 -1.82 -4.74 8.12
N ARG A 93 -1.14 -5.15 7.04
CA ARG A 93 -1.71 -5.11 5.69
C ARG A 93 -2.90 -6.05 5.55
N GLN A 94 -2.82 -7.28 6.09
CA GLN A 94 -3.94 -8.23 6.05
C GLN A 94 -5.16 -7.70 6.79
N ASP A 95 -4.98 -7.14 7.99
CA ASP A 95 -6.06 -6.55 8.79
C ASP A 95 -6.77 -5.42 8.03
N SER A 96 -6.01 -4.58 7.31
CA SER A 96 -6.57 -3.49 6.50
C SER A 96 -7.39 -3.99 5.30
N VAL A 97 -6.93 -5.05 4.63
CA VAL A 97 -7.68 -5.71 3.55
C VAL A 97 -8.93 -6.40 4.07
N ASP A 98 -8.83 -7.11 5.20
CA ASP A 98 -9.99 -7.76 5.81
C ASP A 98 -11.03 -6.75 6.29
N TRP A 99 -10.60 -5.59 6.76
CA TRP A 99 -11.49 -4.48 7.11
C TRP A 99 -12.20 -3.93 5.86
N ALA A 100 -11.48 -3.72 4.75
CA ALA A 100 -12.08 -3.32 3.47
C ALA A 100 -13.13 -4.32 2.99
N ARG A 101 -12.82 -5.62 3.08
CA ARG A 101 -13.74 -6.70 2.71
C ARG A 101 -15.01 -6.67 3.56
N LYS A 102 -14.91 -6.46 4.88
CA LYS A 102 -16.06 -6.36 5.79
C LYS A 102 -16.98 -5.18 5.43
N ASN A 103 -16.40 -4.09 4.92
CA ASN A 103 -17.17 -2.92 4.48
C ASN A 103 -17.69 -3.03 3.04
N GLY A 104 -17.47 -4.17 2.36
CA GLY A 104 -17.91 -4.37 0.97
C GLY A 104 -17.28 -3.38 -0.02
N SER A 105 -16.10 -2.82 0.31
CA SER A 105 -15.47 -1.76 -0.46
C SER A 105 -14.24 -2.25 -1.22
N HIS A 106 -13.87 -1.57 -2.30
CA HIS A 106 -12.55 -1.72 -2.91
C HIS A 106 -11.46 -1.30 -1.91
N TYR A 107 -10.24 -1.72 -2.12
CA TYR A 107 -9.10 -1.39 -1.28
C TYR A 107 -8.09 -0.53 -2.06
N PHE A 108 -7.63 0.55 -1.45
CA PHE A 108 -6.58 1.40 -1.98
C PHE A 108 -5.58 1.71 -0.86
N VAL A 109 -4.34 1.33 -1.05
CA VAL A 109 -3.25 1.64 -0.13
C VAL A 109 -2.24 2.56 -0.79
N VAL A 110 -1.74 3.50 -0.01
CA VAL A 110 -0.70 4.44 -0.42
C VAL A 110 0.31 4.52 0.72
N ASP A 111 1.54 4.10 0.48
CA ASP A 111 2.60 4.23 1.49
C ASP A 111 2.89 5.72 1.78
N CYS A 112 3.13 6.06 3.05
CA CYS A 112 3.15 7.45 3.53
C CYS A 112 4.33 8.30 3.03
N ASP A 113 5.15 7.80 2.15
CA ASP A 113 6.21 8.50 1.41
C ASP A 113 5.94 8.54 -0.11
N ASN A 114 4.75 8.13 -0.53
CA ASN A 114 4.29 8.19 -1.91
C ASN A 114 3.31 9.35 -2.09
N PHE A 115 3.66 10.31 -2.94
CA PHE A 115 2.87 11.51 -3.19
C PHE A 115 2.13 11.33 -4.51
N ILE A 116 0.81 11.22 -4.44
CA ILE A 116 -0.04 10.90 -5.59
C ILE A 116 -0.79 12.11 -6.10
N ARG A 117 -1.20 12.06 -7.37
CA ARG A 117 -2.02 13.10 -8.00
C ARG A 117 -3.48 12.96 -7.57
N PRO A 118 -4.27 14.06 -7.64
CA PRO A 118 -5.68 14.03 -7.28
C PRO A 118 -6.50 12.99 -8.05
N ASP A 119 -6.21 12.79 -9.33
CA ASP A 119 -6.91 11.88 -10.24
C ASP A 119 -6.48 10.41 -10.13
N THR A 120 -5.42 10.10 -9.36
CA THR A 120 -4.80 8.76 -9.32
C THR A 120 -5.82 7.65 -9.00
N LEU A 121 -6.60 7.81 -7.93
CA LEU A 121 -7.57 6.79 -7.53
C LEU A 121 -8.68 6.61 -8.58
N THR A 122 -9.19 7.70 -9.12
CA THR A 122 -10.24 7.69 -10.14
C THR A 122 -9.77 7.01 -11.42
N GLU A 123 -8.58 7.34 -11.91
CA GLU A 123 -8.01 6.74 -13.12
C GLU A 123 -7.74 5.23 -12.95
N ILE A 124 -7.19 4.82 -11.81
CA ILE A 124 -6.95 3.40 -11.52
C ILE A 124 -8.28 2.64 -11.44
N ALA A 125 -9.27 3.15 -10.71
CA ALA A 125 -10.55 2.48 -10.54
C ALA A 125 -11.33 2.31 -11.85
N ARG A 126 -11.20 3.28 -12.77
CA ARG A 126 -11.82 3.25 -14.12
C ARG A 126 -11.31 2.11 -15.00
N THR A 127 -10.10 1.60 -14.74
CA THR A 127 -9.55 0.49 -15.54
C THR A 127 -10.40 -0.77 -15.47
N GLY A 128 -11.14 -0.97 -14.39
CA GLY A 128 -11.90 -2.19 -14.12
C GLY A 128 -11.05 -3.42 -13.84
N LEU A 129 -9.73 -3.27 -13.74
CA LEU A 129 -8.78 -4.38 -13.55
C LEU A 129 -8.68 -4.81 -12.08
N PRO A 130 -8.29 -6.08 -11.81
CA PRO A 130 -8.26 -6.66 -10.46
C PRO A 130 -7.35 -5.94 -9.48
N ILE A 131 -6.09 -5.75 -9.86
CA ILE A 131 -5.04 -5.09 -9.07
C ILE A 131 -4.31 -4.12 -9.99
N VAL A 132 -4.24 -2.84 -9.60
CA VAL A 132 -3.58 -1.80 -10.40
C VAL A 132 -2.74 -0.90 -9.51
N ALA A 133 -1.52 -0.64 -9.92
CA ALA A 133 -0.59 0.29 -9.30
C ALA A 133 -0.23 1.42 -10.27
N PRO A 134 -0.16 2.68 -9.83
CA PRO A 134 0.39 3.74 -10.65
C PRO A 134 1.91 3.57 -10.76
N LEU A 135 2.50 3.89 -11.90
CA LEU A 135 3.96 4.00 -11.99
C LEU A 135 4.43 5.22 -11.18
N LEU A 136 5.04 4.99 -10.04
CA LEU A 136 5.62 6.04 -9.22
C LEU A 136 6.96 6.52 -9.81
N HIS A 137 7.26 7.80 -9.63
CA HIS A 137 8.55 8.37 -9.99
C HIS A 137 9.43 8.44 -8.75
N SER A 138 10.59 7.79 -8.80
CA SER A 138 11.60 7.83 -7.75
C SER A 138 12.77 8.74 -8.17
N GLN A 139 13.46 9.29 -7.19
CA GLN A 139 14.71 10.04 -7.42
C GLN A 139 15.90 9.14 -7.81
N THR A 140 15.74 7.82 -7.60
CA THR A 140 16.76 6.79 -7.89
C THR A 140 16.16 5.70 -8.80
N ALA A 141 16.88 4.59 -8.96
CA ALA A 141 16.39 3.42 -9.68
C ALA A 141 15.31 2.60 -8.92
N TYR A 142 14.89 3.03 -7.73
CA TYR A 142 13.84 2.34 -6.98
C TYR A 142 12.48 2.50 -7.66
N SER A 143 11.68 1.45 -7.64
CA SER A 143 10.33 1.41 -8.23
C SER A 143 9.33 0.78 -7.27
N ASN A 144 8.05 0.87 -7.61
CA ASN A 144 6.97 0.18 -6.90
C ASN A 144 6.47 -1.07 -7.65
N TYR A 145 7.34 -1.69 -8.44
CA TYR A 145 7.04 -2.91 -9.20
C TYR A 145 8.30 -3.73 -9.45
N HIS A 146 8.11 -5.02 -9.73
CA HIS A 146 9.13 -5.86 -10.38
C HIS A 146 8.61 -6.27 -11.75
N ALA A 147 9.40 -6.08 -12.79
CA ALA A 147 9.07 -6.49 -14.16
C ALA A 147 9.60 -7.89 -14.48
N ASN A 148 10.59 -8.34 -13.72
CA ASN A 148 11.11 -9.70 -13.71
C ASN A 148 11.39 -10.13 -12.26
N ILE A 149 11.30 -11.43 -11.99
CA ILE A 149 11.49 -12.00 -10.66
C ILE A 149 12.34 -13.25 -10.68
N ASP A 150 13.05 -13.47 -9.59
CA ASP A 150 13.75 -14.73 -9.34
C ASP A 150 12.80 -15.86 -8.88
N ALA A 151 13.33 -17.01 -8.60
CA ALA A 151 12.56 -18.19 -8.15
C ALA A 151 11.82 -17.96 -6.82
N ASN A 152 12.25 -16.99 -6.01
CA ASN A 152 11.65 -16.62 -4.73
C ASN A 152 10.64 -15.46 -4.86
N GLY A 153 10.51 -14.86 -6.05
CA GLY A 153 9.60 -13.75 -6.33
C GLY A 153 10.21 -12.36 -6.08
N TYR A 154 11.51 -12.28 -5.79
CA TYR A 154 12.21 -11.01 -5.63
C TYR A 154 12.62 -10.41 -6.97
N TYR A 155 12.98 -9.14 -6.94
CA TYR A 155 13.47 -8.41 -8.10
C TYR A 155 14.60 -9.15 -8.81
N ALA A 156 14.46 -9.31 -10.12
CA ALA A 156 15.52 -9.70 -11.01
C ALA A 156 15.66 -8.65 -12.12
N ASP A 157 16.88 -8.26 -12.40
CA ASP A 157 17.16 -7.23 -13.40
C ASP A 157 16.72 -7.67 -14.80
N SER A 158 16.21 -6.70 -15.59
CA SER A 158 15.80 -6.97 -16.97
C SER A 158 15.71 -5.68 -17.78
N GLU A 159 15.96 -5.78 -19.09
CA GLU A 159 15.74 -4.65 -20.01
C GLU A 159 14.29 -4.16 -19.99
N PHE A 160 13.33 -5.05 -19.74
CA PHE A 160 11.91 -4.71 -19.59
C PHE A 160 11.65 -3.80 -18.38
N TYR A 161 12.31 -4.07 -17.23
CA TYR A 161 12.25 -3.21 -16.07
C TYR A 161 12.74 -1.79 -16.39
N HIS A 162 13.90 -1.68 -17.04
CA HIS A 162 14.49 -0.38 -17.40
C HIS A 162 13.67 0.37 -18.45
N ALA A 163 13.04 -0.35 -19.38
CA ALA A 163 12.16 0.24 -20.38
C ALA A 163 10.93 0.93 -19.75
N LEU A 164 10.36 0.29 -18.71
CA LEU A 164 9.26 0.87 -17.93
C LEU A 164 9.73 2.06 -17.08
N LEU A 165 10.82 1.89 -16.34
CA LEU A 165 11.38 2.92 -15.47
C LEU A 165 11.70 4.21 -16.26
N GLN A 166 12.25 4.06 -17.46
CA GLN A 166 12.57 5.15 -18.38
C GLN A 166 11.36 5.65 -19.19
N ARG A 167 10.17 5.08 -18.95
CA ARG A 167 8.94 5.42 -19.67
C ARG A 167 9.00 5.25 -21.20
N ARG A 168 9.89 4.37 -21.68
CA ARG A 168 9.92 3.94 -23.08
C ARG A 168 8.70 3.07 -23.42
N LEU A 169 8.18 2.33 -22.43
CA LEU A 169 6.91 1.61 -22.50
C LEU A 169 5.89 2.31 -21.61
N ARG A 170 4.66 2.42 -22.08
CA ARG A 170 3.56 3.09 -21.38
C ARG A 170 2.26 2.32 -21.57
N GLY A 171 1.32 2.51 -20.67
CA GLY A 171 -0.01 1.90 -20.70
C GLY A 171 -0.24 0.96 -19.54
N LEU A 172 -1.29 0.15 -19.66
CA LEU A 172 -1.58 -0.91 -18.69
C LEU A 172 -0.74 -2.13 -19.04
N ILE A 173 0.19 -2.46 -18.16
CA ILE A 173 1.19 -3.51 -18.38
C ILE A 173 1.10 -4.49 -17.22
N GLU A 174 0.84 -5.75 -17.52
CA GLU A 174 0.81 -6.81 -16.52
C GLU A 174 2.22 -7.10 -16.00
N LEU A 175 2.35 -7.16 -14.67
CA LEU A 175 3.62 -7.31 -13.97
C LEU A 175 3.55 -8.40 -12.90
N PRO A 176 4.64 -9.11 -12.64
CA PRO A 176 4.66 -10.15 -11.61
C PRO A 176 4.54 -9.61 -10.18
N VAL A 177 4.96 -8.37 -9.90
CA VAL A 177 4.91 -7.77 -8.57
C VAL A 177 4.57 -6.29 -8.67
N VAL A 178 3.61 -5.86 -7.85
CA VAL A 178 3.35 -4.44 -7.52
C VAL A 178 3.38 -4.25 -6.01
N HIS A 179 3.81 -3.06 -5.54
CA HIS A 179 3.87 -2.74 -4.11
C HIS A 179 3.75 -1.23 -3.83
N CYS A 180 3.85 -0.83 -2.56
CA CYS A 180 3.78 0.55 -2.05
C CYS A 180 2.41 1.21 -2.23
N THR A 181 1.99 1.42 -3.47
CA THR A 181 0.71 2.06 -3.81
C THR A 181 -0.02 1.24 -4.84
N TYR A 182 -1.19 0.72 -4.50
CA TYR A 182 -2.02 -0.08 -5.40
C TYR A 182 -3.47 -0.12 -4.96
N PHE A 183 -4.32 -0.40 -5.94
CA PHE A 183 -5.77 -0.60 -5.78
C PHE A 183 -6.11 -2.06 -6.01
N ILE A 184 -7.05 -2.60 -5.22
CA ILE A 184 -7.58 -3.95 -5.39
C ILE A 184 -9.11 -3.87 -5.42
N ARG A 185 -9.72 -4.47 -6.42
CA ARG A 185 -11.18 -4.58 -6.49
C ARG A 185 -11.73 -5.50 -5.41
N ASN A 186 -12.90 -5.15 -4.89
CA ASN A 186 -13.55 -5.83 -3.77
C ASN A 186 -13.69 -7.35 -3.96
N GLU A 187 -14.09 -7.77 -5.15
CA GLU A 187 -14.30 -9.18 -5.48
C GLU A 187 -13.06 -10.06 -5.30
N TRP A 188 -11.86 -9.47 -5.28
CA TRP A 188 -10.59 -10.18 -5.13
C TRP A 188 -10.03 -10.18 -3.71
N LEU A 189 -10.53 -9.32 -2.82
CA LEU A 189 -9.97 -9.15 -1.47
C LEU A 189 -9.97 -10.45 -0.65
N GLY A 190 -10.98 -11.30 -0.85
CA GLY A 190 -11.06 -12.60 -0.18
C GLY A 190 -9.92 -13.58 -0.54
N HIS A 191 -9.25 -13.33 -1.63
CA HIS A 191 -8.17 -14.17 -2.15
C HIS A 191 -6.77 -13.66 -1.81
N ILE A 192 -6.66 -12.44 -1.27
CA ILE A 192 -5.37 -11.79 -0.98
C ILE A 192 -4.80 -12.29 0.36
N ARG A 193 -3.50 -12.59 0.37
CA ARG A 193 -2.74 -12.97 1.57
C ARG A 193 -1.37 -12.31 1.54
N TYR A 194 -0.95 -11.78 2.68
CA TYR A 194 0.36 -11.17 2.89
C TYR A 194 1.33 -12.05 3.69
N SER A 195 0.88 -13.21 4.17
CA SER A 195 1.70 -14.18 4.87
C SER A 195 1.43 -15.59 4.34
N ASP A 196 2.49 -16.39 4.22
CA ASP A 196 2.46 -17.80 3.83
C ASP A 196 3.40 -18.67 4.68
N GLY A 197 3.98 -18.08 5.74
CA GLY A 197 4.93 -18.76 6.62
C GLY A 197 6.35 -18.87 6.05
N SER A 198 6.64 -18.33 4.87
CA SER A 198 7.96 -18.43 4.23
C SER A 198 8.99 -17.44 4.80
N GLY A 199 8.56 -16.41 5.54
CA GLY A 199 9.43 -15.34 6.03
C GLY A 199 9.90 -14.36 4.95
N ARG A 200 9.33 -14.42 3.74
CA ARG A 200 9.58 -13.47 2.66
C ARG A 200 8.89 -12.12 2.97
N HIS A 201 9.28 -11.07 2.24
CA HIS A 201 8.59 -9.78 2.27
C HIS A 201 7.09 -9.94 1.94
N GLU A 202 6.24 -9.23 2.68
CA GLU A 202 4.80 -9.32 2.56
C GLU A 202 4.27 -8.98 1.16
N TYR A 203 4.89 -8.03 0.46
CA TYR A 203 4.49 -7.66 -0.91
C TYR A 203 4.87 -8.74 -1.93
N VAL A 204 5.96 -9.49 -1.69
CA VAL A 204 6.36 -10.64 -2.52
C VAL A 204 5.34 -11.77 -2.36
N ILE A 205 4.96 -12.07 -1.10
CA ILE A 205 3.93 -13.07 -0.79
C ILE A 205 2.58 -12.66 -1.38
N PHE A 206 2.18 -11.41 -1.22
CA PHE A 206 0.96 -10.85 -1.82
C PHE A 206 0.91 -11.10 -3.32
N SER A 207 1.96 -10.71 -4.03
CA SER A 207 2.03 -10.84 -5.48
C SER A 207 2.13 -12.30 -5.95
N ASP A 208 2.86 -13.15 -5.23
CA ASP A 208 2.93 -14.59 -5.49
C ASP A 208 1.55 -15.26 -5.28
N ASN A 209 0.85 -14.88 -4.21
CA ASN A 209 -0.51 -15.34 -3.94
C ASN A 209 -1.49 -14.94 -5.05
N ALA A 210 -1.41 -13.71 -5.56
CA ALA A 210 -2.23 -13.24 -6.67
C ALA A 210 -1.94 -14.05 -7.95
N ARG A 211 -0.67 -14.20 -8.34
CA ARG A 211 -0.27 -14.99 -9.53
C ARG A 211 -0.74 -16.44 -9.46
N LYS A 212 -0.54 -17.12 -8.32
CA LYS A 212 -0.98 -18.51 -8.12
C LYS A 212 -2.50 -18.70 -8.27
N ARG A 213 -3.26 -17.62 -8.15
CA ARG A 213 -4.72 -17.62 -8.31
C ARG A 213 -5.19 -17.08 -9.65
N GLY A 214 -4.26 -16.75 -10.55
CA GLY A 214 -4.59 -16.14 -11.84
C GLY A 214 -5.15 -14.73 -11.74
N ILE A 215 -4.82 -13.98 -10.67
CA ILE A 215 -5.23 -12.58 -10.48
C ILE A 215 -4.12 -11.70 -11.03
N PRO A 216 -4.32 -11.05 -12.19
CA PRO A 216 -3.29 -10.23 -12.81
C PRO A 216 -3.09 -8.91 -12.05
N GLN A 217 -1.88 -8.39 -12.13
CA GLN A 217 -1.43 -7.14 -11.52
C GLN A 217 -0.88 -6.21 -12.61
N TYR A 218 -1.25 -4.94 -12.59
CA TYR A 218 -0.90 -3.96 -13.60
C TYR A 218 -0.26 -2.72 -13.00
#